data_0d21a8d00171df98afef08ada2a0b494
#
_entry.id   0d21a8d00171df98afef08ada2a0b494
#
_cell.length_a   1.000
_cell.length_b   1.000
_cell.length_c   1.000
_cell.angle_alpha   90.00
_cell.angle_beta   90.00
_cell.angle_gamma   90.00
#
_symmetry.space_group_name_H-M   'P 1'
#
loop_
_entity.id
_entity.type
_entity.pdbx_description
1 polymer ?
#
loop_
_entity_poly.entity_id
_entity_poly.type
_entity_poly.pdbx_seq_one_letter_code
_entity_poly.pdbx_strand_id
1 'polypeptide(L)'
;MFTNIKLKNFKSFKNVEINLRAKKGEYKPLAIIYGENGSGKTTIAQAFLALERTMGTMQVKGMLKDLLDEKFTPPEDFPFKPEIMLKMLKSKLSDNGIESIIEEYKMINSNENLSLEYEFNIEGGVGCYYVEMDSFSIVKERLEYKVNKNKGCFYNIDEDEVYINEKIFESKEFYDLIKNQIEMYWGKHTLLSILYFEMNDKADTYINSNISINLMKVMTAFEKINFRIPKSADGQQIALNSENEIIGHL
;
A
#
# COMPACT_ATOMS: atom_id res chain seq x y z
N MET A 1 2.31 -14.51 -5.14
CA MET A 1 2.25 -13.07 -4.92
C MET A 1 1.32 -12.42 -5.94
N PHE A 2 1.62 -11.28 -6.61
CA PHE A 2 0.68 -10.64 -7.54
C PHE A 2 0.45 -11.47 -8.80
N THR A 3 -0.82 -11.60 -9.19
CA THR A 3 -1.26 -12.39 -10.36
C THR A 3 -1.86 -11.53 -11.45
N ASN A 4 -2.36 -10.35 -11.10
CA ASN A 4 -2.91 -9.39 -12.05
C ASN A 4 -2.88 -7.98 -11.47
N ILE A 5 -2.72 -6.98 -12.32
CA ILE A 5 -2.75 -5.57 -11.92
C ILE A 5 -3.63 -4.85 -12.93
N LYS A 6 -4.59 -4.06 -12.45
CA LYS A 6 -5.37 -3.16 -13.29
C LYS A 6 -5.18 -1.74 -12.80
N LEU A 7 -4.88 -0.86 -13.73
CA LEU A 7 -4.64 0.56 -13.49
C LEU A 7 -5.58 1.37 -14.36
N LYS A 8 -6.29 2.31 -13.74
CA LYS A 8 -7.16 3.25 -14.46
C LYS A 8 -6.74 4.68 -14.12
N ASN A 9 -6.60 5.52 -15.13
CA ASN A 9 -6.17 6.92 -15.02
C ASN A 9 -4.87 7.10 -14.20
N PHE A 10 -3.93 6.19 -14.41
CA PHE A 10 -2.65 6.13 -13.73
C PHE A 10 -1.54 6.64 -14.66
N LYS A 11 -1.00 7.83 -14.36
CA LYS A 11 0.02 8.52 -15.20
C LYS A 11 -0.41 8.56 -16.69
N SER A 12 0.29 7.86 -17.55
CA SER A 12 -0.01 7.77 -18.99
C SER A 12 -1.04 6.69 -19.35
N PHE A 13 -1.44 5.85 -18.40
CA PHE A 13 -2.38 4.76 -18.65
C PHE A 13 -3.83 5.18 -18.36
N LYS A 14 -4.65 5.28 -19.41
CA LYS A 14 -6.09 5.48 -19.23
C LYS A 14 -6.75 4.23 -18.65
N ASN A 15 -6.40 3.07 -19.18
CA ASN A 15 -6.81 1.76 -18.68
C ASN A 15 -5.80 0.72 -19.14
N VAL A 16 -5.22 -0.03 -18.23
CA VAL A 16 -4.27 -1.10 -18.54
C VAL A 16 -4.47 -2.28 -17.58
N GLU A 17 -4.36 -3.47 -18.12
CA GLU A 17 -4.35 -4.71 -17.37
C GLU A 17 -3.06 -5.48 -17.64
N ILE A 18 -2.38 -5.88 -16.59
CA ILE A 18 -1.08 -6.58 -16.64
C ILE A 18 -1.26 -7.95 -16.02
N ASN A 19 -1.27 -8.97 -16.86
CA ASN A 19 -1.44 -10.35 -16.43
C ASN A 19 -0.10 -10.97 -16.03
N LEU A 20 0.04 -11.25 -14.73
CA LEU A 20 1.22 -11.89 -14.13
C LEU A 20 0.94 -13.36 -13.75
N ARG A 21 -0.18 -13.94 -14.19
CA ARG A 21 -0.53 -15.34 -13.94
C ARG A 21 0.35 -16.28 -14.76
N ALA A 22 0.84 -17.32 -14.12
CA ALA A 22 1.43 -18.47 -14.78
C ALA A 22 0.32 -19.44 -15.27
N LYS A 23 0.73 -20.56 -15.89
CA LYS A 23 -0.22 -21.65 -16.20
C LYS A 23 -0.85 -22.15 -14.90
N LYS A 24 -2.15 -22.48 -14.93
CA LYS A 24 -2.96 -22.96 -13.78
C LYS A 24 -3.30 -21.91 -12.71
N GLY A 25 -3.23 -20.62 -13.00
CA GLY A 25 -3.64 -19.59 -12.07
C GLY A 25 -2.63 -19.25 -10.95
N GLU A 26 -1.43 -19.83 -11.01
CA GLU A 26 -0.31 -19.47 -10.15
C GLU A 26 0.30 -18.13 -10.60
N TYR A 27 1.05 -17.46 -9.74
CA TYR A 27 1.81 -16.26 -10.11
C TYR A 27 3.09 -16.63 -10.86
N LYS A 28 3.56 -15.75 -11.73
CA LYS A 28 4.88 -15.90 -12.36
C LYS A 28 5.97 -15.57 -11.33
N PRO A 29 6.96 -16.43 -11.13
CA PRO A 29 8.06 -16.14 -10.20
C PRO A 29 8.93 -14.98 -10.69
N LEU A 30 8.97 -14.76 -12.01
CA LEU A 30 9.72 -13.68 -12.64
C LEU A 30 8.89 -13.10 -13.79
N ALA A 31 8.80 -11.77 -13.86
CA ALA A 31 8.26 -11.04 -15.00
C ALA A 31 9.29 -10.00 -15.46
N ILE A 32 9.68 -10.07 -16.73
CA ILE A 32 10.57 -9.10 -17.35
C ILE A 32 9.74 -8.23 -18.28
N ILE A 33 9.83 -6.91 -18.10
CA ILE A 33 9.11 -5.92 -18.90
C ILE A 33 10.12 -5.17 -19.76
N TYR A 34 9.99 -5.30 -21.06
CA TYR A 34 10.84 -4.62 -22.03
C TYR A 34 10.00 -3.87 -23.09
N GLY A 35 10.61 -2.92 -23.74
CA GLY A 35 9.97 -2.10 -24.76
C GLY A 35 10.72 -0.79 -25.00
N GLU A 36 10.26 0.01 -25.92
CA GLU A 36 10.84 1.32 -26.27
C GLU A 36 10.78 2.31 -25.11
N ASN A 37 11.62 3.34 -25.15
CA ASN A 37 11.56 4.43 -24.19
C ASN A 37 10.21 5.15 -24.31
N GLY A 38 9.60 5.47 -23.17
CA GLY A 38 8.25 6.08 -23.15
C GLY A 38 7.10 5.06 -23.21
N SER A 39 7.33 3.75 -23.38
CA SER A 39 6.27 2.73 -23.45
C SER A 39 5.56 2.41 -22.12
N GLY A 40 5.91 3.08 -21.03
CA GLY A 40 5.25 2.90 -19.73
C GLY A 40 5.86 1.84 -18.81
N LYS A 41 7.05 1.29 -19.12
CA LYS A 41 7.74 0.30 -18.27
C LYS A 41 7.91 0.77 -16.82
N THR A 42 8.44 1.97 -16.65
CA THR A 42 8.62 2.59 -15.33
C THR A 42 7.26 2.85 -14.65
N THR A 43 6.23 3.19 -15.41
CA THR A 43 4.88 3.43 -14.90
C THR A 43 4.29 2.16 -14.27
N ILE A 44 4.54 0.99 -14.85
CA ILE A 44 4.12 -0.29 -14.24
C ILE A 44 4.83 -0.54 -12.91
N ALA A 45 6.14 -0.29 -12.86
CA ALA A 45 6.88 -0.41 -11.61
C ALA A 45 6.39 0.60 -10.55
N GLN A 46 6.05 1.82 -10.96
CA GLN A 46 5.51 2.84 -10.08
C GLN A 46 4.12 2.49 -9.51
N ALA A 47 3.36 1.59 -10.13
CA ALA A 47 2.12 1.09 -9.54
C ALA A 47 2.36 0.36 -8.22
N PHE A 48 3.44 -0.42 -8.10
CA PHE A 48 3.81 -1.07 -6.84
C PHE A 48 4.31 -0.06 -5.81
N LEU A 49 5.05 0.96 -6.23
CA LEU A 49 5.46 2.05 -5.34
C LEU A 49 4.24 2.84 -4.84
N ALA A 50 3.24 3.07 -5.68
CA ALA A 50 1.98 3.69 -5.27
C ALA A 50 1.27 2.84 -4.21
N LEU A 51 1.22 1.51 -4.38
CA LEU A 51 0.66 0.59 -3.38
C LEU A 51 1.41 0.70 -2.04
N GLU A 52 2.74 0.62 -2.05
CA GLU A 52 3.56 0.78 -0.84
C GLU A 52 3.30 2.11 -0.14
N ARG A 53 3.27 3.22 -0.89
CA ARG A 53 3.00 4.55 -0.35
C ARG A 53 1.61 4.67 0.27
N THR A 54 0.57 4.10 -0.36
CA THR A 54 -0.79 4.12 0.21
C THR A 54 -0.88 3.39 1.55
N MET A 55 -0.08 2.34 1.75
CA MET A 55 -0.01 1.61 3.02
C MET A 55 0.78 2.35 4.11
N GLY A 56 1.66 3.27 3.73
CA GLY A 56 2.52 4.02 4.66
C GLY A 56 1.97 5.38 5.11
N THR A 57 0.80 5.81 4.63
CA THR A 57 0.31 7.18 4.87
C THR A 57 0.11 7.54 6.35
N MET A 58 -0.24 6.58 7.23
CA MET A 58 -0.39 6.80 8.68
C MET A 58 0.93 6.85 9.45
N GLN A 59 2.00 6.20 8.98
CA GLN A 59 3.28 6.10 9.70
C GLN A 59 3.91 7.47 9.95
N VAL A 60 3.85 8.35 8.96
CA VAL A 60 4.41 9.71 9.07
C VAL A 60 3.68 10.53 10.13
N LYS A 61 2.36 10.29 10.31
CA LYS A 61 1.57 10.92 11.38
C LYS A 61 2.03 10.49 12.77
N GLY A 62 2.36 9.21 12.95
CA GLY A 62 2.92 8.70 14.20
C GLY A 62 4.23 9.38 14.58
N MET A 63 5.17 9.43 13.64
CA MET A 63 6.46 10.11 13.83
C MET A 63 6.29 11.58 14.21
N LEU A 64 5.32 12.28 13.62
CA LEU A 64 5.04 13.69 13.94
C LEU A 64 4.48 13.84 15.36
N LYS A 65 3.59 12.96 15.76
CA LYS A 65 3.01 12.95 17.11
C LYS A 65 4.10 12.72 18.16
N ASP A 66 4.97 11.73 17.94
CA ASP A 66 6.07 11.42 18.85
C ASP A 66 7.05 12.60 19.01
N LEU A 67 7.26 13.36 17.93
CA LEU A 67 8.07 14.58 17.94
C LEU A 67 7.39 15.73 18.69
N LEU A 68 6.09 15.92 18.51
CA LEU A 68 5.32 16.97 19.18
C LEU A 68 5.11 16.67 20.68
N ASP A 69 5.03 15.40 21.05
CA ASP A 69 4.89 14.95 22.43
C ASP A 69 6.24 14.93 23.19
N GLU A 70 7.32 15.47 22.60
CA GLU A 70 8.69 15.48 23.14
C GLU A 70 9.22 14.07 23.50
N LYS A 71 8.58 13.03 22.98
CA LYS A 71 9.00 11.63 23.19
C LYS A 71 10.21 11.24 22.33
N PHE A 72 10.49 12.04 21.32
CA PHE A 72 11.63 11.86 20.45
C PHE A 72 12.82 12.65 20.97
N THR A 73 13.75 11.98 21.64
CA THR A 73 15.08 12.49 21.91
C THR A 73 16.01 12.06 20.78
N PRO A 74 16.46 12.97 19.90
CA PRO A 74 17.46 12.60 18.92
C PRO A 74 18.73 12.10 19.62
N PRO A 75 19.42 11.11 19.04
CA PRO A 75 20.75 10.71 19.54
C PRO A 75 21.67 11.93 19.66
N GLU A 76 22.58 11.94 20.66
CA GLU A 76 23.50 13.07 20.89
C GLU A 76 24.33 13.45 19.66
N ASP A 77 24.61 12.47 18.79
CA ASP A 77 25.35 12.65 17.53
C ASP A 77 24.45 12.98 16.32
N PHE A 78 23.18 13.36 16.52
CA PHE A 78 22.29 13.62 15.41
C PHE A 78 22.66 14.94 14.71
N PRO A 79 22.95 14.93 13.38
CA PRO A 79 23.58 16.07 12.70
C PRO A 79 22.66 17.28 12.50
N PHE A 80 21.39 17.18 12.89
CA PHE A 80 20.40 18.23 12.61
C PHE A 80 19.72 18.75 13.87
N LYS A 81 19.51 20.06 13.91
CA LYS A 81 18.70 20.71 14.95
C LYS A 81 17.24 20.25 14.89
N PRO A 82 16.51 20.21 16.03
CA PRO A 82 15.10 19.79 16.08
C PRO A 82 14.20 20.53 15.07
N GLU A 83 14.45 21.81 14.81
CA GLU A 83 13.67 22.60 13.84
C GLU A 83 13.88 22.14 12.40
N ILE A 84 15.10 21.73 12.03
CA ILE A 84 15.41 21.19 10.70
C ILE A 84 14.74 19.83 10.53
N MET A 85 14.75 19.02 11.57
CA MET A 85 14.09 17.72 11.59
C MET A 85 12.57 17.87 11.46
N LEU A 86 11.98 18.82 12.16
CA LEU A 86 10.54 19.13 12.06
C LEU A 86 10.17 19.61 10.65
N LYS A 87 11.06 20.39 10.00
CA LYS A 87 10.88 20.82 8.59
C LYS A 87 10.99 19.65 7.62
N MET A 88 11.95 18.74 7.83
CA MET A 88 12.10 17.53 7.02
C MET A 88 10.91 16.58 7.18
N LEU A 89 10.36 16.43 8.39
CA LEU A 89 9.18 15.62 8.63
C LEU A 89 7.91 16.23 8.06
N LYS A 90 7.75 17.55 8.14
CA LYS A 90 6.65 18.24 7.46
C LYS A 90 6.73 18.08 5.94
N SER A 91 7.92 18.13 5.34
CA SER A 91 8.11 17.81 3.93
C SER A 91 7.75 16.36 3.62
N LYS A 92 8.22 15.40 4.43
CA LYS A 92 7.85 13.99 4.26
C LYS A 92 6.35 13.72 4.46
N LEU A 93 5.67 14.47 5.33
CA LEU A 93 4.21 14.42 5.48
C LEU A 93 3.50 14.89 4.21
N SER A 94 3.97 16.01 3.65
CA SER A 94 3.47 16.51 2.37
C SER A 94 3.72 15.50 1.25
N ASP A 95 4.92 14.91 1.21
CA ASP A 95 5.35 14.01 0.13
C ASP A 95 4.73 12.59 0.22
N ASN A 96 4.28 12.16 1.40
CA ASN A 96 3.72 10.82 1.63
C ASN A 96 2.22 10.82 1.96
N GLY A 97 1.56 11.97 1.94
CA GLY A 97 0.11 12.06 2.08
C GLY A 97 -0.63 11.54 0.84
N ILE A 98 -1.91 11.21 0.99
CA ILE A 98 -2.74 10.73 -0.12
C ILE A 98 -2.81 11.77 -1.26
N GLU A 99 -2.85 13.05 -0.93
CA GLU A 99 -2.89 14.15 -1.90
C GLU A 99 -1.65 14.14 -2.81
N SER A 100 -0.45 13.93 -2.23
CA SER A 100 0.79 13.80 -3.01
C SER A 100 0.82 12.55 -3.89
N ILE A 101 0.24 11.44 -3.41
CA ILE A 101 0.11 10.21 -4.19
C ILE A 101 -0.81 10.45 -5.40
N ILE A 102 -1.93 11.13 -5.17
CA ILE A 102 -2.88 11.49 -6.24
C ILE A 102 -2.20 12.42 -7.25
N GLU A 103 -1.54 13.49 -6.78
CA GLU A 103 -0.86 14.45 -7.63
C GLU A 103 0.22 13.79 -8.50
N GLU A 104 0.98 12.85 -7.94
CA GLU A 104 2.04 12.17 -8.66
C GLU A 104 1.54 11.13 -9.65
N TYR A 105 0.47 10.40 -9.31
CA TYR A 105 0.08 9.21 -10.08
C TYR A 105 -1.21 9.35 -10.88
N LYS A 106 -2.09 10.29 -10.57
CA LYS A 106 -3.31 10.51 -11.36
C LYS A 106 -2.95 11.03 -12.75
N MET A 107 -3.68 10.56 -13.76
CA MET A 107 -3.53 11.04 -15.14
C MET A 107 -3.81 12.54 -15.24
N ILE A 108 -2.90 13.28 -15.81
CA ILE A 108 -3.02 14.73 -16.03
C ILE A 108 -4.26 15.01 -16.89
N ASN A 109 -5.03 16.03 -16.50
CA ASN A 109 -6.27 16.47 -17.19
C ASN A 109 -7.38 15.40 -17.23
N SER A 110 -7.35 14.38 -16.36
CA SER A 110 -8.45 13.44 -16.23
C SER A 110 -9.40 13.88 -15.11
N ASN A 111 -10.70 13.95 -15.45
CA ASN A 111 -11.78 14.17 -14.48
C ASN A 111 -12.25 12.85 -13.84
N GLU A 112 -11.80 11.72 -14.36
CA GLU A 112 -12.14 10.41 -13.80
C GLU A 112 -11.20 10.07 -12.64
N ASN A 113 -11.66 9.21 -11.72
CA ASN A 113 -10.88 8.77 -10.59
C ASN A 113 -9.67 7.93 -11.01
N LEU A 114 -8.60 8.01 -10.23
CA LEU A 114 -7.48 7.08 -10.27
C LEU A 114 -7.91 5.80 -9.57
N SER A 115 -7.74 4.64 -10.21
CA SER A 115 -7.94 3.36 -9.51
C SER A 115 -6.82 2.36 -9.74
N LEU A 116 -6.52 1.62 -8.68
CA LEU A 116 -5.50 0.58 -8.60
C LEU A 116 -6.15 -0.71 -8.11
N GLU A 117 -6.02 -1.79 -8.85
CA GLU A 117 -6.49 -3.12 -8.46
C GLU A 117 -5.35 -4.13 -8.55
N TYR A 118 -5.12 -4.87 -7.47
CA TYR A 118 -4.06 -5.87 -7.37
C TYR A 118 -4.68 -7.21 -7.01
N GLU A 119 -4.69 -8.15 -7.95
CA GLU A 119 -4.99 -9.54 -7.62
C GLU A 119 -3.71 -10.24 -7.16
N PHE A 120 -3.83 -11.06 -6.15
CA PHE A 120 -2.70 -11.77 -5.56
C PHE A 120 -3.04 -13.20 -5.18
N ASN A 121 -2.01 -14.02 -5.05
CA ASN A 121 -2.09 -15.37 -4.50
C ASN A 121 -1.09 -15.51 -3.36
N ILE A 122 -1.60 -15.80 -2.17
CA ILE A 122 -0.81 -16.05 -0.96
C ILE A 122 -1.19 -17.45 -0.47
N GLU A 123 -0.22 -18.36 -0.38
CA GLU A 123 -0.42 -19.74 0.09
C GLU A 123 -1.61 -20.43 -0.59
N GLY A 124 -1.72 -20.32 -1.91
CA GLY A 124 -2.81 -20.90 -2.69
C GLY A 124 -4.17 -20.23 -2.52
N GLY A 125 -4.23 -19.12 -1.78
CA GLY A 125 -5.44 -18.29 -1.64
C GLY A 125 -5.39 -17.10 -2.59
N VAL A 126 -6.44 -16.92 -3.38
CA VAL A 126 -6.60 -15.76 -4.27
C VAL A 126 -7.27 -14.64 -3.51
N GLY A 127 -6.69 -13.44 -3.60
CA GLY A 127 -7.22 -12.21 -3.04
C GLY A 127 -7.22 -11.08 -4.06
N CYS A 128 -7.83 -9.97 -3.68
CA CYS A 128 -7.88 -8.76 -4.47
C CYS A 128 -7.87 -7.55 -3.53
N TYR A 129 -6.99 -6.61 -3.79
CA TYR A 129 -6.99 -5.30 -3.16
C TYR A 129 -7.30 -4.24 -4.20
N TYR A 130 -8.25 -3.39 -3.88
CA TYR A 130 -8.71 -2.30 -4.73
C TYR A 130 -8.70 -0.99 -3.95
N VAL A 131 -8.17 0.06 -4.57
CA VAL A 131 -8.26 1.43 -4.06
C VAL A 131 -8.58 2.39 -5.19
N GLU A 132 -9.51 3.31 -4.94
CA GLU A 132 -9.92 4.37 -5.85
C GLU A 132 -9.80 5.72 -5.16
N MET A 133 -9.30 6.70 -5.90
CA MET A 133 -9.04 8.04 -5.41
C MET A 133 -9.62 9.06 -6.39
N ASP A 134 -10.27 10.06 -5.87
CA ASP A 134 -10.71 11.22 -6.65
C ASP A 134 -9.54 12.22 -6.88
N SER A 135 -9.77 13.51 -6.69
CA SER A 135 -8.71 14.53 -6.78
C SER A 135 -8.11 14.90 -5.41
N PHE A 136 -8.69 14.42 -4.31
CA PHE A 136 -8.36 14.87 -2.96
C PHE A 136 -8.25 13.75 -1.93
N SER A 137 -8.94 12.62 -2.15
CA SER A 137 -9.11 11.58 -1.14
C SER A 137 -9.29 10.18 -1.75
N ILE A 138 -9.23 9.19 -0.89
CA ILE A 138 -9.68 7.83 -1.17
C ILE A 138 -11.21 7.84 -1.11
N VAL A 139 -11.86 7.41 -2.19
CA VAL A 139 -13.32 7.33 -2.30
C VAL A 139 -13.84 5.90 -2.28
N LYS A 140 -12.94 4.92 -2.50
CA LYS A 140 -13.27 3.50 -2.36
C LYS A 140 -12.05 2.67 -2.02
N GLU A 141 -12.23 1.72 -1.09
CA GLU A 141 -11.21 0.76 -0.73
C GLU A 141 -11.84 -0.61 -0.45
N ARG A 142 -11.27 -1.69 -1.00
CA ARG A 142 -11.77 -3.04 -0.82
C ARG A 142 -10.63 -4.04 -0.72
N LEU A 143 -10.75 -4.95 0.22
CA LEU A 143 -9.86 -6.10 0.35
C LEU A 143 -10.67 -7.39 0.42
N GLU A 144 -10.34 -8.33 -0.45
CA GLU A 144 -10.88 -9.68 -0.48
C GLU A 144 -9.75 -10.68 -0.29
N TYR A 145 -9.97 -11.66 0.56
CA TYR A 145 -9.07 -12.81 0.72
C TYR A 145 -9.82 -13.95 1.41
N LYS A 146 -9.13 -14.94 1.94
CA LYS A 146 -9.73 -16.06 2.68
C LYS A 146 -10.32 -15.59 4.01
N VAL A 147 -11.64 -15.61 4.11
CA VAL A 147 -12.34 -15.57 5.41
C VAL A 147 -12.55 -17.01 5.82
N ASN A 148 -11.83 -17.47 6.87
CA ASN A 148 -11.71 -18.88 7.20
C ASN A 148 -11.10 -19.70 6.03
N LYS A 149 -11.88 -20.61 5.41
CA LYS A 149 -11.43 -21.47 4.31
C LYS A 149 -11.86 -21.00 2.91
N ASN A 150 -12.80 -20.06 2.83
CA ASN A 150 -13.38 -19.57 1.57
C ASN A 150 -12.96 -18.16 1.27
N LYS A 151 -12.93 -17.79 -0.04
CA LYS A 151 -12.77 -16.38 -0.44
C LYS A 151 -13.95 -15.57 0.10
N GLY A 152 -13.67 -14.43 0.69
CA GLY A 152 -14.66 -13.50 1.22
C GLY A 152 -14.15 -12.07 1.24
N CYS A 153 -15.04 -11.12 1.44
CA CYS A 153 -14.70 -9.73 1.61
C CYS A 153 -14.21 -9.50 3.05
N PHE A 154 -13.04 -8.91 3.21
CA PHE A 154 -12.52 -8.45 4.48
C PHE A 154 -13.15 -7.11 4.84
N TYR A 155 -13.14 -6.19 3.87
CA TYR A 155 -13.83 -4.92 3.96
C TYR A 155 -14.12 -4.35 2.58
N ASN A 156 -15.14 -3.52 2.52
CA ASN A 156 -15.48 -2.68 1.38
C ASN A 156 -16.00 -1.35 1.94
N ILE A 157 -15.28 -0.30 1.66
CA ILE A 157 -15.55 1.03 2.20
C ILE A 157 -15.65 1.98 1.02
N ASP A 158 -16.72 2.73 0.96
CA ASP A 158 -16.91 3.86 0.07
C ASP A 158 -17.72 4.97 0.78
N GLU A 159 -18.06 6.02 0.05
CA GLU A 159 -18.78 7.17 0.60
C GLU A 159 -20.18 6.83 1.15
N ASP A 160 -20.81 5.77 0.62
CA ASP A 160 -22.17 5.37 0.96
C ASP A 160 -22.19 4.28 2.04
N GLU A 161 -21.17 3.41 2.09
CA GLU A 161 -21.18 2.23 2.97
C GLU A 161 -19.80 1.91 3.53
N VAL A 162 -19.78 1.59 4.84
CA VAL A 162 -18.62 1.05 5.54
C VAL A 162 -18.92 -0.40 5.95
N TYR A 163 -18.50 -1.35 5.15
CA TYR A 163 -18.57 -2.76 5.48
C TYR A 163 -17.21 -3.27 5.95
N ILE A 164 -17.16 -3.84 7.16
CA ILE A 164 -15.96 -4.51 7.71
C ILE A 164 -16.41 -5.85 8.30
N ASN A 165 -15.77 -6.92 7.87
CA ASN A 165 -16.04 -8.26 8.36
C ASN A 165 -15.42 -8.47 9.74
N GLU A 166 -16.24 -8.62 10.76
CA GLU A 166 -15.77 -8.85 12.14
C GLU A 166 -14.85 -10.07 12.27
N LYS A 167 -14.99 -11.08 11.39
CA LYS A 167 -14.19 -12.31 11.42
C LYS A 167 -12.72 -12.13 11.02
N ILE A 168 -12.33 -10.93 10.59
CA ILE A 168 -10.91 -10.61 10.37
C ILE A 168 -10.23 -10.11 11.66
N PHE A 169 -10.97 -9.95 12.74
CA PHE A 169 -10.48 -9.58 14.06
C PHE A 169 -10.70 -10.72 15.06
N GLU A 170 -9.78 -10.87 15.99
CA GLU A 170 -9.87 -11.81 17.10
C GLU A 170 -10.42 -11.13 18.38
N SER A 171 -10.31 -9.79 18.48
CA SER A 171 -10.77 -8.98 19.59
C SER A 171 -11.87 -8.03 19.14
N LYS A 172 -12.97 -7.98 19.89
CA LYS A 172 -14.06 -7.03 19.66
C LYS A 172 -13.62 -5.60 19.98
N GLU A 173 -12.85 -5.42 21.03
CA GLU A 173 -12.33 -4.12 21.44
C GLU A 173 -11.44 -3.52 20.34
N PHE A 174 -10.65 -4.37 19.69
CA PHE A 174 -9.81 -3.93 18.58
C PHE A 174 -10.64 -3.63 17.33
N TYR A 175 -11.67 -4.41 17.04
CA TYR A 175 -12.64 -4.10 15.97
C TYR A 175 -13.29 -2.74 16.18
N ASP A 176 -13.78 -2.44 17.39
CA ASP A 176 -14.41 -1.18 17.73
C ASP A 176 -13.39 -0.01 17.65
N LEU A 177 -12.15 -0.24 18.06
CA LEU A 177 -11.05 0.72 17.87
C LEU A 177 -10.86 1.05 16.38
N ILE A 178 -10.75 0.05 15.53
CA ILE A 178 -10.54 0.25 14.07
C ILE A 178 -11.74 0.96 13.44
N LYS A 179 -12.98 0.66 13.85
CA LYS A 179 -14.15 1.41 13.37
C LYS A 179 -14.05 2.90 13.69
N ASN A 180 -13.69 3.25 14.90
CA ASN A 180 -13.50 4.65 15.29
C ASN A 180 -12.36 5.33 14.51
N GLN A 181 -11.28 4.59 14.23
CA GLN A 181 -10.16 5.08 13.43
C GLN A 181 -10.58 5.35 11.97
N ILE A 182 -11.43 4.51 11.40
CA ILE A 182 -11.96 4.71 10.04
C ILE A 182 -12.77 6.01 9.98
N GLU A 183 -13.67 6.24 10.91
CA GLU A 183 -14.47 7.47 10.95
C GLU A 183 -13.60 8.74 11.01
N MET A 184 -12.44 8.66 11.67
CA MET A 184 -11.54 9.80 11.83
C MET A 184 -10.54 9.98 10.66
N TYR A 185 -10.11 8.89 10.01
CA TYR A 185 -8.91 8.92 9.19
C TYR A 185 -9.07 8.36 7.78
N TRP A 186 -10.07 7.49 7.53
CA TRP A 186 -10.28 6.96 6.18
C TRP A 186 -10.59 8.09 5.19
N GLY A 187 -10.22 7.92 3.94
CA GLY A 187 -10.24 8.96 2.91
C GLY A 187 -8.89 9.66 2.77
N LYS A 188 -8.23 10.04 3.87
CA LYS A 188 -6.84 10.53 3.89
C LYS A 188 -5.81 9.43 4.13
N HIS A 189 -6.26 8.28 4.65
CA HIS A 189 -5.44 7.10 4.88
C HIS A 189 -6.24 5.86 4.48
N THR A 190 -5.57 4.87 3.90
CA THR A 190 -6.20 3.56 3.63
C THR A 190 -6.45 2.81 4.94
N LEU A 191 -7.43 1.90 4.95
CA LEU A 191 -7.62 1.03 6.10
C LEU A 191 -6.38 0.16 6.35
N LEU A 192 -5.70 -0.29 5.29
CA LEU A 192 -4.43 -1.00 5.47
C LEU A 192 -3.39 -0.14 6.20
N SER A 193 -3.26 1.15 5.86
CA SER A 193 -2.33 2.06 6.55
C SER A 193 -2.70 2.26 8.02
N ILE A 194 -4.00 2.35 8.33
CA ILE A 194 -4.50 2.43 9.70
C ILE A 194 -4.13 1.15 10.48
N LEU A 195 -4.37 -0.02 9.90
CA LEU A 195 -4.03 -1.31 10.51
C LEU A 195 -2.52 -1.46 10.74
N TYR A 196 -1.69 -1.10 9.76
CA TYR A 196 -0.23 -1.11 9.93
C TYR A 196 0.22 -0.20 11.06
N PHE A 197 -0.35 0.99 11.15
CA PHE A 197 -0.02 1.94 12.20
C PHE A 197 -0.36 1.40 13.60
N GLU A 198 -1.54 0.79 13.77
CA GLU A 198 -1.97 0.22 15.04
C GLU A 198 -1.15 -1.03 15.43
N MET A 199 -0.58 -1.74 14.45
CA MET A 199 0.26 -2.94 14.69
C MET A 199 1.76 -2.62 14.79
N ASN A 200 2.17 -1.41 14.39
CA ASN A 200 3.59 -1.05 14.40
C ASN A 200 4.16 -1.14 15.81
N ASP A 201 5.37 -1.68 15.92
CA ASP A 201 6.13 -1.86 17.18
C ASP A 201 5.38 -2.67 18.27
N LYS A 202 4.35 -3.44 17.88
CA LYS A 202 3.64 -4.35 18.80
C LYS A 202 4.25 -5.74 18.79
N ALA A 203 4.22 -6.40 19.96
CA ALA A 203 4.64 -7.78 20.06
C ALA A 203 3.72 -8.73 19.27
N ASP A 204 4.26 -9.83 18.74
CA ASP A 204 3.49 -10.83 17.99
C ASP A 204 2.28 -11.37 18.76
N THR A 205 2.41 -11.50 20.09
CA THR A 205 1.29 -11.93 20.95
C THR A 205 0.12 -10.94 20.91
N TYR A 206 0.41 -9.64 20.89
CA TYR A 206 -0.62 -8.61 20.75
C TYR A 206 -1.25 -8.66 19.37
N ILE A 207 -0.45 -8.76 18.32
CA ILE A 207 -0.95 -8.83 16.93
C ILE A 207 -1.88 -10.03 16.77
N ASN A 208 -1.44 -11.22 17.19
CA ASN A 208 -2.20 -12.47 17.08
C ASN A 208 -3.49 -12.49 17.92
N SER A 209 -3.56 -11.69 19.01
CA SER A 209 -4.78 -11.59 19.82
C SER A 209 -5.80 -10.58 19.27
N ASN A 210 -5.43 -9.78 18.26
CA ASN A 210 -6.29 -8.71 17.74
C ASN A 210 -6.73 -8.93 16.29
N ILE A 211 -5.88 -9.52 15.45
CA ILE A 211 -6.20 -9.72 14.03
C ILE A 211 -6.12 -11.20 13.65
N SER A 212 -6.94 -11.60 12.68
CA SER A 212 -6.94 -12.96 12.17
C SER A 212 -5.64 -13.28 11.42
N ILE A 213 -5.24 -14.56 11.48
CA ILE A 213 -4.07 -15.07 10.75
C ILE A 213 -4.10 -14.75 9.26
N ASN A 214 -5.28 -14.70 8.64
CA ASN A 214 -5.42 -14.43 7.21
C ASN A 214 -5.22 -12.94 6.90
N LEU A 215 -5.71 -12.02 7.75
CA LEU A 215 -5.41 -10.59 7.60
C LEU A 215 -3.91 -10.33 7.79
N MET A 216 -3.31 -10.93 8.81
CA MET A 216 -1.88 -10.84 9.07
C MET A 216 -1.04 -11.31 7.87
N LYS A 217 -1.42 -12.44 7.23
CA LYS A 217 -0.73 -12.94 6.02
C LYS A 217 -0.77 -11.94 4.87
N VAL A 218 -1.90 -11.28 4.64
CA VAL A 218 -2.01 -10.25 3.59
C VAL A 218 -1.14 -9.05 3.94
N MET A 219 -1.21 -8.55 5.16
CA MET A 219 -0.39 -7.44 5.63
C MET A 219 1.09 -7.74 5.47
N THR A 220 1.57 -8.86 6.01
CA THR A 220 2.99 -9.27 5.90
C THR A 220 3.45 -9.45 4.45
N ALA A 221 2.57 -9.97 3.58
CA ALA A 221 2.92 -10.14 2.17
C ALA A 221 3.05 -8.80 1.44
N PHE A 222 2.26 -7.80 1.81
CA PHE A 222 2.32 -6.47 1.22
C PHE A 222 3.50 -5.66 1.78
N GLU A 223 3.84 -5.79 3.06
CA GLU A 223 5.00 -5.17 3.68
C GLU A 223 6.33 -5.61 3.03
N LYS A 224 6.40 -6.86 2.57
CA LYS A 224 7.58 -7.42 1.89
C LYS A 224 7.76 -6.95 0.44
N ILE A 225 6.92 -6.05 -0.05
CA ILE A 225 7.12 -5.45 -1.37
C ILE A 225 8.33 -4.52 -1.28
N ASN A 226 9.46 -4.95 -1.87
CA ASN A 226 10.64 -4.13 -1.99
C ASN A 226 10.71 -3.53 -3.39
N PHE A 227 10.92 -2.24 -3.44
CA PHE A 227 11.03 -1.50 -4.68
C PHE A 227 12.38 -0.79 -4.78
N ARG A 228 13.13 -1.04 -5.83
CA ARG A 228 14.39 -0.35 -6.10
C ARG A 228 14.37 0.24 -7.50
N ILE A 229 14.43 1.56 -7.60
CA ILE A 229 14.69 2.25 -8.86
C ILE A 229 16.20 2.53 -8.92
N PRO A 230 16.94 1.97 -9.88
CA PRO A 230 18.32 2.37 -10.10
C PRO A 230 18.38 3.86 -10.46
N LYS A 231 19.23 4.61 -9.79
CA LYS A 231 19.39 6.07 -10.04
C LYS A 231 20.24 6.38 -11.29
N SER A 232 20.65 5.39 -12.10
CA SER A 232 21.50 5.64 -13.26
C SER A 232 20.68 5.89 -14.52
N ALA A 233 21.16 6.84 -15.33
CA ALA A 233 20.56 7.23 -16.62
C ALA A 233 20.65 6.15 -17.72
N ASP A 234 21.30 5.05 -17.46
CA ASP A 234 21.55 4.00 -18.44
C ASP A 234 20.47 2.92 -18.29
N GLY A 235 19.48 2.97 -19.12
CA GLY A 235 18.40 2.04 -19.48
C GLY A 235 18.32 0.65 -18.81
N GLN A 236 18.43 0.58 -17.49
CA GLN A 236 18.45 -0.68 -16.76
C GLN A 236 17.05 -1.29 -16.63
N GLN A 237 16.97 -2.59 -16.80
CA GLN A 237 15.76 -3.38 -16.69
C GLN A 237 15.40 -3.60 -15.21
N ILE A 238 14.11 -3.55 -14.87
CA ILE A 238 13.61 -3.83 -13.54
C ILE A 238 13.06 -5.26 -13.53
N ALA A 239 13.57 -6.10 -12.66
CA ALA A 239 13.08 -7.46 -12.45
C ALA A 239 12.47 -7.61 -11.04
N LEU A 240 11.30 -8.22 -10.95
CA LEU A 240 10.62 -8.59 -9.71
C LEU A 240 10.65 -10.11 -9.57
N ASN A 241 11.19 -10.64 -8.50
CA ASN A 241 11.16 -12.08 -8.21
C ASN A 241 10.12 -12.45 -7.16
N SER A 242 9.89 -13.76 -6.98
CA SER A 242 8.90 -14.31 -6.04
C SER A 242 9.25 -14.10 -4.55
N GLU A 243 10.48 -13.73 -4.25
CA GLU A 243 10.96 -13.44 -2.90
C GLU A 243 11.01 -11.95 -2.59
N ASN A 244 10.39 -11.13 -3.45
CA ASN A 244 10.40 -9.67 -3.39
C ASN A 244 11.79 -9.02 -3.43
N GLU A 245 12.80 -9.71 -3.90
CA GLU A 245 14.09 -9.12 -4.24
C GLU A 245 14.10 -8.66 -5.69
N ILE A 246 14.50 -7.40 -5.90
CA ILE A 246 14.77 -6.87 -7.22
C ILE A 246 16.21 -7.18 -7.54
N ILE A 247 16.42 -8.09 -8.50
CA ILE A 247 17.75 -8.36 -9.01
C ILE A 247 18.03 -7.35 -10.14
N GLY A 248 18.71 -6.28 -9.80
CA GLY A 248 19.26 -5.36 -10.77
C GLY A 248 20.72 -5.69 -10.98
N HIS A 249 21.01 -6.35 -12.09
CA HIS A 249 22.27 -6.33 -12.83
C HIS A 249 22.18 -7.32 -13.99
N LEU A 250 21.94 -6.83 -15.15
CA LEU A 250 22.46 -7.37 -16.39
C LEU A 250 22.92 -6.20 -17.27
#